data_e1dc88c8c38b6be64464f04fd216e839
#
_entry.id   e1dc88c8c38b6be64464f04fd216e839
#
_cell.length_a   1.000
_cell.length_b   1.000
_cell.length_c   1.000
_cell.angle_alpha   90.00
_cell.angle_beta   90.00
_cell.angle_gamma   90.00
#
_symmetry.space_group_name_H-M   'P 1'
#
loop_
_entity.id
_entity.type
_entity.pdbx_description
1 polymer ?
#
loop_
_entity_poly.entity_id
_entity_poly.type
_entity_poly.pdbx_seq_one_letter_code
_entity_poly.pdbx_strand_id
1 'polypeptide(L)'
;MKGKKIVLGITGSIAAYKAAVLTRLLIKKGAEVQIVITPAGKEFITPITLSALTSKPVISEFFSQRDGTWHSHVDLGLWADAMVIAPATASTIGKMAHGIADNMLVTTYLSMKAPVFVAPAMDLDMFAHPSTQHNLDILRSYGNHIIEPASGELASHLVGKGRMEEPEKIVEALENFFAKQEDLKGKKVMITAGPTYEKIDPVRFIGNYSSGKMGYALAEVCAERGAEVTLISGPVNLNVSHPNIHRIDVESAEQMYQAAKEAYAQADAGILCAAVADFTPEQTADHKIKREKDDLVLRLKPTQDIAAALGKEKKPHQLLVGFALETNDEILHAQNKLVRKNFDFIVLNSLNDKGAGFRCDTNKITIIERQGETPYPLKGKKEVAEDIIDKLASILH
;
A
#
# COMPACT_ATOMS: atom_id res chain seq x y z
N MET A 1 0.69 -16.36 -10.86
CA MET A 1 -0.67 -16.27 -11.44
C MET A 1 -1.55 -17.51 -11.19
N LYS A 2 -0.98 -18.65 -10.73
CA LYS A 2 -1.72 -19.93 -10.54
C LYS A 2 -2.94 -19.74 -9.61
N GLY A 3 -4.12 -20.09 -10.09
CA GLY A 3 -5.39 -20.00 -9.37
C GLY A 3 -6.00 -18.59 -9.28
N LYS A 4 -5.33 -17.55 -9.78
CA LYS A 4 -5.86 -16.19 -9.78
C LYS A 4 -6.97 -16.02 -10.81
N LYS A 5 -8.02 -15.32 -10.44
CA LYS A 5 -9.23 -15.07 -11.23
C LYS A 5 -9.17 -13.67 -11.82
N ILE A 6 -9.09 -13.57 -13.14
CA ILE A 6 -8.90 -12.30 -13.86
C ILE A 6 -10.12 -11.98 -14.70
N VAL A 7 -10.73 -10.81 -14.49
CA VAL A 7 -11.68 -10.23 -15.44
C VAL A 7 -10.89 -9.43 -16.47
N LEU A 8 -10.92 -9.86 -17.75
CA LEU A 8 -10.28 -9.15 -18.85
C LEU A 8 -11.31 -8.33 -19.63
N GLY A 9 -11.23 -7.02 -19.51
CA GLY A 9 -12.04 -6.06 -20.22
C GLY A 9 -11.41 -5.70 -21.57
N ILE A 10 -12.17 -5.79 -22.66
CA ILE A 10 -11.69 -5.49 -24.02
C ILE A 10 -12.54 -4.38 -24.63
N THR A 11 -11.89 -3.34 -25.12
CA THR A 11 -12.58 -2.18 -25.73
C THR A 11 -12.27 -2.02 -27.21
N GLY A 12 -13.00 -1.14 -27.92
CA GLY A 12 -12.94 -0.95 -29.35
C GLY A 12 -11.68 -0.24 -29.86
N SER A 13 -10.61 -0.99 -30.01
CA SER A 13 -9.33 -0.52 -30.55
C SER A 13 -8.73 -1.58 -31.46
N ILE A 14 -7.97 -1.14 -32.46
CA ILE A 14 -7.18 -2.06 -33.29
C ILE A 14 -6.27 -2.96 -32.43
N ALA A 15 -5.79 -2.48 -31.28
CA ALA A 15 -4.98 -3.25 -30.34
C ALA A 15 -5.73 -4.43 -29.69
N ALA A 16 -7.04 -4.61 -29.93
CA ALA A 16 -7.82 -5.73 -29.40
C ALA A 16 -7.30 -7.10 -29.90
N TYR A 17 -6.59 -7.18 -31.03
CA TYR A 17 -5.95 -8.42 -31.46
C TYR A 17 -4.93 -8.94 -30.42
N LYS A 18 -4.26 -8.06 -29.67
CA LYS A 18 -3.33 -8.44 -28.62
C LYS A 18 -4.02 -9.09 -27.41
N ALA A 19 -5.33 -8.84 -27.22
CA ALA A 19 -6.09 -9.43 -26.13
C ALA A 19 -6.21 -10.96 -26.25
N ALA A 20 -6.17 -11.52 -27.47
CA ALA A 20 -6.12 -12.97 -27.66
C ALA A 20 -4.79 -13.56 -27.13
N VAL A 21 -3.67 -12.90 -27.42
CA VAL A 21 -2.36 -13.30 -26.90
C VAL A 21 -2.29 -13.13 -25.39
N LEU A 22 -2.78 -12.01 -24.85
CA LEU A 22 -2.85 -11.75 -23.41
C LEU A 22 -3.67 -12.81 -22.69
N THR A 23 -4.86 -13.13 -23.21
CA THR A 23 -5.72 -14.21 -22.67
C THR A 23 -4.96 -15.54 -22.59
N ARG A 24 -4.28 -15.91 -23.68
CA ARG A 24 -3.51 -17.18 -23.73
C ARG A 24 -2.34 -17.18 -22.75
N LEU A 25 -1.64 -16.07 -22.58
CA LEU A 25 -0.53 -15.93 -21.64
C LEU A 25 -1.04 -16.06 -20.20
N LEU A 26 -2.11 -15.37 -19.84
CA LEU A 26 -2.73 -15.45 -18.50
C LEU A 26 -3.12 -16.89 -18.16
N ILE A 27 -3.78 -17.60 -19.09
CA ILE A 27 -4.16 -19.01 -18.90
C ILE A 27 -2.93 -19.92 -18.77
N LYS A 28 -1.90 -19.72 -19.60
CA LYS A 28 -0.64 -20.49 -19.49
C LYS A 28 0.07 -20.29 -18.15
N LYS A 29 -0.07 -19.12 -17.53
CA LYS A 29 0.43 -18.81 -16.19
C LYS A 29 -0.47 -19.33 -15.06
N GLY A 30 -1.56 -20.04 -15.42
CA GLY A 30 -2.48 -20.70 -14.49
C GLY A 30 -3.59 -19.82 -13.94
N ALA A 31 -3.84 -18.65 -14.57
CA ALA A 31 -4.99 -17.82 -14.24
C ALA A 31 -6.28 -18.36 -14.85
N GLU A 32 -7.39 -18.14 -14.17
CA GLU A 32 -8.75 -18.32 -14.68
C GLU A 32 -9.24 -16.99 -15.24
N VAL A 33 -9.57 -16.93 -16.53
CA VAL A 33 -9.92 -15.67 -17.22
C VAL A 33 -11.40 -15.65 -17.58
N GLN A 34 -12.09 -14.55 -17.21
CA GLN A 34 -13.42 -14.20 -17.69
C GLN A 34 -13.35 -12.94 -18.53
N ILE A 35 -13.85 -12.99 -19.75
CA ILE A 35 -13.80 -11.86 -20.68
C ILE A 35 -15.09 -11.06 -20.62
N VAL A 36 -14.94 -9.73 -20.52
CA VAL A 36 -16.01 -8.74 -20.68
C VAL A 36 -15.60 -7.80 -21.82
N ILE A 37 -16.43 -7.75 -22.87
CA ILE A 37 -16.11 -6.97 -24.07
C ILE A 37 -17.16 -5.88 -24.32
N THR A 38 -16.73 -4.67 -24.71
CA THR A 38 -17.66 -3.62 -25.12
C THR A 38 -18.29 -3.92 -26.48
N PRO A 39 -19.48 -3.36 -26.80
CA PRO A 39 -20.04 -3.47 -28.15
C PRO A 39 -19.04 -3.11 -29.24
N ALA A 40 -18.32 -1.99 -29.10
CA ALA A 40 -17.28 -1.58 -30.05
C ALA A 40 -16.10 -2.58 -30.11
N GLY A 41 -15.78 -3.29 -29.01
CA GLY A 41 -14.72 -4.30 -29.00
C GLY A 41 -15.01 -5.48 -29.90
N LYS A 42 -16.28 -5.84 -30.05
CA LYS A 42 -16.72 -6.95 -30.92
C LYS A 42 -16.43 -6.71 -32.41
N GLU A 43 -16.31 -5.47 -32.82
CA GLU A 43 -15.98 -5.09 -34.21
C GLU A 43 -14.49 -5.36 -34.54
N PHE A 44 -13.62 -5.43 -33.53
CA PHE A 44 -12.18 -5.66 -33.72
C PHE A 44 -11.74 -7.09 -33.43
N ILE A 45 -12.44 -7.80 -32.54
CA ILE A 45 -12.16 -9.21 -32.22
C ILE A 45 -13.46 -9.93 -31.88
N THR A 46 -13.66 -11.11 -32.47
CA THR A 46 -14.92 -11.82 -32.28
C THR A 46 -15.00 -12.53 -30.93
N PRO A 47 -16.20 -12.56 -30.30
CA PRO A 47 -16.42 -13.36 -29.08
C PRO A 47 -16.08 -14.84 -29.25
N ILE A 48 -16.26 -15.42 -30.46
CA ILE A 48 -15.94 -16.82 -30.74
C ILE A 48 -14.46 -17.11 -30.52
N THR A 49 -13.57 -16.25 -31.02
CA THR A 49 -12.11 -16.39 -30.81
C THR A 49 -11.76 -16.42 -29.33
N LEU A 50 -12.36 -15.52 -28.56
CA LEU A 50 -12.07 -15.35 -27.14
C LEU A 50 -12.68 -16.47 -26.29
N SER A 51 -13.89 -16.92 -26.60
CA SER A 51 -14.53 -18.05 -25.89
C SER A 51 -13.80 -19.37 -26.15
N ALA A 52 -13.29 -19.58 -27.36
CA ALA A 52 -12.47 -20.74 -27.67
C ALA A 52 -11.17 -20.82 -26.85
N LEU A 53 -10.58 -19.65 -26.54
CA LEU A 53 -9.36 -19.55 -25.71
C LEU A 53 -9.64 -19.81 -24.23
N THR A 54 -10.77 -19.30 -23.70
CA THR A 54 -11.11 -19.36 -22.26
C THR A 54 -11.96 -20.53 -21.89
N SER A 55 -12.58 -21.22 -22.85
CA SER A 55 -13.66 -22.21 -22.66
C SER A 55 -14.85 -21.64 -21.86
N LYS A 56 -15.04 -20.33 -21.91
CA LYS A 56 -16.13 -19.62 -21.23
C LYS A 56 -16.86 -18.66 -22.18
N PRO A 57 -18.14 -18.38 -21.91
CA PRO A 57 -18.87 -17.35 -22.63
C PRO A 57 -18.21 -15.98 -22.47
N VAL A 58 -18.17 -15.20 -23.55
CA VAL A 58 -17.76 -13.78 -23.52
C VAL A 58 -18.96 -12.94 -23.15
N ILE A 59 -18.82 -12.11 -22.14
CA ILE A 59 -19.90 -11.26 -21.63
C ILE A 59 -19.80 -9.88 -22.31
N SER A 60 -20.87 -9.46 -22.97
CA SER A 60 -20.93 -8.12 -23.61
C SER A 60 -22.18 -7.34 -23.25
N GLU A 61 -23.23 -8.03 -22.90
CA GLU A 61 -24.55 -7.46 -22.62
C GLU A 61 -25.00 -7.83 -21.21
N PHE A 62 -25.89 -7.01 -20.64
CA PHE A 62 -26.47 -7.30 -19.33
C PHE A 62 -27.38 -8.52 -19.36
N PHE A 63 -28.08 -8.74 -20.46
CA PHE A 63 -29.03 -9.82 -20.61
C PHE A 63 -28.55 -10.80 -21.67
N SER A 64 -28.54 -12.10 -21.34
CA SER A 64 -28.14 -13.15 -22.28
C SER A 64 -29.25 -13.48 -23.28
N GLN A 65 -30.51 -13.45 -22.83
CA GLN A 65 -31.71 -13.70 -23.61
C GLN A 65 -32.87 -12.83 -23.09
N ARG A 66 -34.01 -12.84 -23.78
CA ARG A 66 -35.21 -12.08 -23.35
C ARG A 66 -36.09 -12.86 -22.33
N ASP A 67 -35.53 -13.82 -21.65
CA ASP A 67 -36.19 -14.71 -20.69
C ASP A 67 -35.94 -14.30 -19.21
N GLY A 68 -35.28 -13.18 -18.98
CA GLY A 68 -34.92 -12.68 -17.65
C GLY A 68 -33.57 -13.21 -17.15
N THR A 69 -32.84 -14.03 -17.91
CA THR A 69 -31.45 -14.37 -17.54
C THR A 69 -30.51 -13.17 -17.79
N TRP A 70 -29.73 -12.87 -16.80
CA TRP A 70 -28.81 -11.72 -16.82
C TRP A 70 -27.43 -12.06 -16.31
N HIS A 71 -26.45 -11.28 -16.73
CA HIS A 71 -25.09 -11.40 -16.24
C HIS A 71 -24.87 -10.43 -15.08
N SER A 72 -24.53 -10.98 -13.92
CA SER A 72 -24.30 -10.18 -12.72
C SER A 72 -22.92 -9.53 -12.74
N HIS A 73 -22.87 -8.22 -12.88
CA HIS A 73 -21.65 -7.44 -12.75
C HIS A 73 -21.11 -7.47 -11.30
N VAL A 74 -22.01 -7.61 -10.32
CA VAL A 74 -21.64 -7.74 -8.90
C VAL A 74 -20.90 -9.05 -8.65
N ASP A 75 -21.41 -10.18 -9.23
CA ASP A 75 -20.75 -11.48 -9.07
C ASP A 75 -19.35 -11.48 -9.70
N LEU A 76 -19.19 -10.82 -10.84
CA LEU A 76 -17.87 -10.62 -11.45
C LEU A 76 -16.93 -9.81 -10.57
N GLY A 77 -17.44 -8.74 -9.94
CA GLY A 77 -16.70 -7.90 -9.01
C GLY A 77 -16.26 -8.62 -7.73
N LEU A 78 -17.07 -9.60 -7.28
CA LEU A 78 -16.77 -10.45 -6.13
C LEU A 78 -15.88 -11.64 -6.48
N TRP A 79 -15.98 -12.15 -7.71
CA TRP A 79 -15.26 -13.33 -8.18
C TRP A 79 -13.79 -13.04 -8.50
N ALA A 80 -13.48 -11.82 -8.98
CA ALA A 80 -12.16 -11.49 -9.51
C ALA A 80 -11.12 -11.21 -8.41
N ASP A 81 -9.88 -11.66 -8.64
CA ASP A 81 -8.69 -11.24 -7.90
C ASP A 81 -8.05 -9.99 -8.53
N ALA A 82 -8.31 -9.73 -9.81
CA ALA A 82 -7.97 -8.48 -10.50
C ALA A 82 -8.84 -8.28 -11.74
N MET A 83 -9.00 -7.02 -12.15
CA MET A 83 -9.55 -6.65 -13.46
C MET A 83 -8.46 -6.01 -14.31
N VAL A 84 -8.35 -6.43 -15.57
CA VAL A 84 -7.42 -5.85 -16.55
C VAL A 84 -8.22 -5.32 -17.72
N ILE A 85 -8.07 -4.05 -18.06
CA ILE A 85 -8.73 -3.44 -19.22
C ILE A 85 -7.67 -3.20 -20.29
N ALA A 86 -7.63 -4.09 -21.27
CA ALA A 86 -6.61 -4.13 -22.30
C ALA A 86 -7.17 -4.65 -23.65
N PRO A 87 -7.27 -3.78 -24.66
CA PRO A 87 -6.95 -2.34 -24.65
C PRO A 87 -7.99 -1.49 -23.91
N ALA A 88 -7.56 -0.33 -23.36
CA ALA A 88 -8.42 0.71 -22.83
C ALA A 88 -8.40 1.94 -23.73
N THR A 89 -9.53 2.21 -24.42
CA THR A 89 -9.67 3.40 -25.28
C THR A 89 -9.90 4.67 -24.47
N ALA A 90 -9.61 5.83 -25.04
CA ALA A 90 -9.91 7.15 -24.45
C ALA A 90 -11.38 7.29 -24.02
N SER A 91 -12.32 6.76 -24.81
CA SER A 91 -13.74 6.74 -24.47
C SER A 91 -14.02 5.94 -23.19
N THR A 92 -13.46 4.75 -23.07
CA THR A 92 -13.65 3.90 -21.87
C THR A 92 -12.98 4.51 -20.65
N ILE A 93 -11.75 5.03 -20.79
CA ILE A 93 -11.02 5.75 -19.71
C ILE A 93 -11.86 6.93 -19.21
N GLY A 94 -12.43 7.75 -20.10
CA GLY A 94 -13.30 8.86 -19.73
C GLY A 94 -14.56 8.40 -19.00
N LYS A 95 -15.22 7.34 -19.47
CA LYS A 95 -16.40 6.77 -18.81
C LYS A 95 -16.09 6.23 -17.41
N MET A 96 -14.98 5.53 -17.26
CA MET A 96 -14.51 5.02 -15.97
C MET A 96 -14.22 6.17 -15.00
N ALA A 97 -13.50 7.20 -15.45
CA ALA A 97 -13.15 8.35 -14.63
C ALA A 97 -14.36 9.13 -14.10
N HIS A 98 -15.46 9.14 -14.89
CA HIS A 98 -16.67 9.89 -14.56
C HIS A 98 -17.87 9.01 -14.15
N GLY A 99 -17.68 7.69 -13.99
CA GLY A 99 -18.72 6.78 -13.52
C GLY A 99 -19.88 6.57 -14.52
N ILE A 100 -19.64 6.67 -15.83
CA ILE A 100 -20.67 6.54 -16.87
C ILE A 100 -20.86 5.04 -17.20
N ALA A 101 -21.78 4.39 -16.51
CA ALA A 101 -22.06 2.95 -16.60
C ALA A 101 -23.02 2.60 -17.74
N ASP A 102 -22.69 2.93 -18.98
CA ASP A 102 -23.54 2.72 -20.15
C ASP A 102 -23.33 1.37 -20.87
N ASN A 103 -22.44 0.54 -20.36
CA ASN A 103 -22.16 -0.78 -20.88
C ASN A 103 -21.69 -1.75 -19.80
N MET A 104 -21.73 -3.04 -20.08
CA MET A 104 -21.39 -4.11 -19.12
C MET A 104 -19.97 -3.98 -18.56
N LEU A 105 -18.99 -3.55 -19.36
CA LEU A 105 -17.60 -3.43 -18.92
C LEU A 105 -17.44 -2.36 -17.84
N VAL A 106 -17.94 -1.13 -18.08
CA VAL A 106 -17.83 -0.03 -17.12
C VAL A 106 -18.66 -0.30 -15.87
N THR A 107 -19.83 -0.93 -16.02
CA THR A 107 -20.63 -1.35 -14.86
C THR A 107 -19.91 -2.39 -14.01
N THR A 108 -19.23 -3.36 -14.63
CA THR A 108 -18.38 -4.33 -13.92
C THR A 108 -17.21 -3.61 -13.21
N TYR A 109 -16.58 -2.66 -13.88
CA TYR A 109 -15.51 -1.83 -13.27
C TYR A 109 -16.00 -1.11 -12.01
N LEU A 110 -17.15 -0.45 -12.06
CA LEU A 110 -17.70 0.27 -10.90
C LEU A 110 -18.11 -0.65 -9.73
N SER A 111 -18.31 -1.94 -9.99
CA SER A 111 -18.62 -2.96 -8.98
C SER A 111 -17.39 -3.72 -8.51
N MET A 112 -16.21 -3.42 -9.09
CA MET A 112 -14.98 -4.16 -8.81
C MET A 112 -14.42 -3.81 -7.43
N LYS A 113 -14.15 -4.85 -6.62
CA LYS A 113 -13.46 -4.71 -5.33
C LYS A 113 -11.97 -5.04 -5.44
N ALA A 114 -11.62 -5.82 -6.46
CA ALA A 114 -10.23 -6.20 -6.75
C ALA A 114 -9.48 -5.07 -7.45
N PRO A 115 -8.14 -5.05 -7.39
CA PRO A 115 -7.33 -4.07 -8.11
C PRO A 115 -7.59 -4.08 -9.60
N VAL A 116 -7.59 -2.89 -10.20
CA VAL A 116 -7.86 -2.69 -11.62
C VAL A 116 -6.62 -2.18 -12.33
N PHE A 117 -6.26 -2.85 -13.42
CA PHE A 117 -5.16 -2.49 -14.31
C PHE A 117 -5.71 -1.97 -15.63
N VAL A 118 -5.21 -0.82 -16.07
CA VAL A 118 -5.67 -0.16 -17.28
C VAL A 118 -4.51 -0.02 -18.25
N ALA A 119 -4.62 -0.61 -19.43
CA ALA A 119 -3.63 -0.52 -20.52
C ALA A 119 -4.17 0.38 -21.65
N PRO A 120 -3.83 1.68 -21.66
CA PRO A 120 -4.30 2.62 -22.68
C PRO A 120 -3.85 2.22 -24.09
N ALA A 121 -4.75 2.46 -25.07
CA ALA A 121 -4.47 2.22 -26.48
C ALA A 121 -5.21 3.28 -27.34
N MET A 122 -4.47 4.20 -27.92
CA MET A 122 -4.99 5.28 -28.76
C MET A 122 -3.89 5.93 -29.59
N ASP A 123 -4.23 6.83 -30.50
CA ASP A 123 -3.26 7.64 -31.22
C ASP A 123 -2.47 8.56 -30.27
N LEU A 124 -1.28 8.99 -30.72
CA LEU A 124 -0.37 9.76 -29.88
C LEU A 124 -0.97 11.11 -29.42
N ASP A 125 -1.69 11.82 -30.32
CA ASP A 125 -2.29 13.10 -29.97
C ASP A 125 -3.49 12.93 -29.03
N MET A 126 -4.25 11.85 -29.17
CA MET A 126 -5.31 11.47 -28.23
C MET A 126 -4.73 11.13 -26.85
N PHE A 127 -3.58 10.45 -26.81
CA PHE A 127 -2.93 10.13 -25.55
C PHE A 127 -2.37 11.40 -24.86
N ALA A 128 -1.75 12.28 -25.63
CA ALA A 128 -1.21 13.56 -25.14
C ALA A 128 -2.29 14.58 -24.78
N HIS A 129 -3.53 14.38 -25.23
CA HIS A 129 -4.60 15.34 -25.00
C HIS A 129 -4.85 15.58 -23.50
N PRO A 130 -4.97 16.85 -23.05
CA PRO A 130 -5.12 17.18 -21.63
C PRO A 130 -6.27 16.43 -20.94
N SER A 131 -7.41 16.22 -21.62
CA SER A 131 -8.54 15.47 -21.05
C SER A 131 -8.20 14.00 -20.82
N THR A 132 -7.41 13.39 -21.70
CA THR A 132 -6.98 11.98 -21.51
C THR A 132 -6.03 11.86 -20.33
N GLN A 133 -5.05 12.75 -20.24
CA GLN A 133 -4.12 12.77 -19.11
C GLN A 133 -4.85 13.02 -17.78
N HIS A 134 -5.77 14.00 -17.76
CA HIS A 134 -6.61 14.28 -16.60
C HIS A 134 -7.45 13.06 -16.17
N ASN A 135 -8.08 12.36 -17.12
CA ASN A 135 -8.86 11.16 -16.83
C ASN A 135 -7.98 10.03 -16.28
N LEU A 136 -6.77 9.87 -16.79
CA LEU A 136 -5.79 8.90 -16.25
C LEU A 136 -5.36 9.26 -14.82
N ASP A 137 -5.19 10.55 -14.52
CA ASP A 137 -4.87 11.00 -13.16
C ASP A 137 -6.03 10.76 -12.18
N ILE A 138 -7.27 10.98 -12.64
CA ILE A 138 -8.46 10.60 -11.86
C ILE A 138 -8.45 9.09 -11.57
N LEU A 139 -8.21 8.24 -12.58
CA LEU A 139 -8.16 6.80 -12.36
C LEU A 139 -7.03 6.39 -11.41
N ARG A 140 -5.86 7.03 -11.49
CA ARG A 140 -4.77 6.84 -10.50
C ARG A 140 -5.22 7.21 -9.09
N SER A 141 -5.94 8.33 -8.94
CA SER A 141 -6.46 8.77 -7.64
C SER A 141 -7.51 7.82 -7.05
N TYR A 142 -8.18 7.03 -7.88
CA TYR A 142 -9.08 5.94 -7.46
C TYR A 142 -8.35 4.63 -7.12
N GLY A 143 -7.01 4.60 -7.20
CA GLY A 143 -6.20 3.42 -6.94
C GLY A 143 -6.05 2.47 -8.13
N ASN A 144 -6.40 2.88 -9.35
CA ASN A 144 -6.19 2.05 -10.53
C ASN A 144 -4.71 2.08 -10.98
N HIS A 145 -4.20 0.93 -11.39
CA HIS A 145 -2.85 0.76 -11.90
C HIS A 145 -2.82 1.04 -13.40
N ILE A 146 -2.21 2.15 -13.79
CA ILE A 146 -2.07 2.48 -15.21
C ILE A 146 -0.80 1.81 -15.76
N ILE A 147 -0.98 0.91 -16.72
CA ILE A 147 0.13 0.32 -17.47
C ILE A 147 0.45 1.27 -18.61
N GLU A 148 1.59 1.95 -18.51
CA GLU A 148 1.99 2.98 -19.48
C GLU A 148 2.05 2.41 -20.90
N PRO A 149 1.46 3.10 -21.89
CA PRO A 149 1.54 2.64 -23.27
C PRO A 149 2.97 2.69 -23.80
N ALA A 150 3.31 1.73 -24.63
CA ALA A 150 4.59 1.69 -25.32
C ALA A 150 4.73 2.80 -26.35
N SER A 151 5.98 3.19 -26.62
CA SER A 151 6.33 4.04 -27.75
C SER A 151 6.65 3.18 -28.99
N GLY A 152 6.21 3.60 -30.17
CA GLY A 152 6.47 2.91 -31.43
C GLY A 152 5.59 3.40 -32.55
N GLU A 153 5.63 2.72 -33.70
CA GLU A 153 4.75 3.00 -34.81
C GLU A 153 3.30 2.63 -34.44
N LEU A 154 2.39 3.55 -34.72
CA LEU A 154 0.94 3.43 -34.51
C LEU A 154 0.25 3.02 -35.81
N ALA A 155 -1.01 2.64 -35.74
CA ALA A 155 -1.82 2.31 -36.93
C ALA A 155 -1.99 3.51 -37.88
N SER A 156 -1.80 4.73 -37.40
CA SER A 156 -1.76 5.98 -38.15
C SER A 156 -0.43 6.23 -38.90
N HIS A 157 0.55 5.30 -38.79
CA HIS A 157 1.94 5.44 -39.25
C HIS A 157 2.74 6.54 -38.52
N LEU A 158 2.19 7.16 -37.50
CA LEU A 158 2.91 8.08 -36.64
C LEU A 158 3.73 7.28 -35.61
N VAL A 159 4.85 7.84 -35.19
CA VAL A 159 5.73 7.21 -34.17
C VAL A 159 5.63 8.00 -32.87
N GLY A 160 5.18 7.34 -31.79
CA GLY A 160 5.01 8.01 -30.51
C GLY A 160 4.45 7.11 -29.43
N LYS A 161 4.11 7.71 -28.27
CA LYS A 161 3.50 7.04 -27.12
C LYS A 161 1.98 6.95 -27.33
N GLY A 162 1.40 5.76 -27.17
CA GLY A 162 -0.06 5.52 -27.32
C GLY A 162 -0.38 4.08 -27.65
N ARG A 163 0.62 3.30 -28.07
CA ARG A 163 0.47 1.88 -28.39
C ARG A 163 0.26 1.08 -27.11
N MET A 164 -0.81 0.24 -27.08
CA MET A 164 -1.00 -0.68 -25.95
C MET A 164 0.29 -1.45 -25.68
N GLU A 165 0.67 -1.52 -24.40
CA GLU A 165 1.84 -2.29 -23.97
C GLU A 165 1.75 -3.76 -24.43
N GLU A 166 2.89 -4.42 -24.55
CA GLU A 166 2.92 -5.82 -25.00
C GLU A 166 2.31 -6.76 -23.97
N PRO A 167 1.57 -7.81 -24.41
CA PRO A 167 0.90 -8.73 -23.52
C PRO A 167 1.81 -9.36 -22.45
N GLU A 168 3.07 -9.64 -22.80
CA GLU A 168 4.07 -10.20 -21.90
C GLU A 168 4.36 -9.25 -20.73
N LYS A 169 4.49 -7.95 -21.00
CA LYS A 169 4.73 -6.94 -19.97
C LYS A 169 3.52 -6.66 -19.10
N ILE A 170 2.30 -6.76 -19.67
CA ILE A 170 1.07 -6.68 -18.89
C ILE A 170 1.01 -7.85 -17.91
N VAL A 171 1.34 -9.07 -18.36
CA VAL A 171 1.40 -10.26 -17.48
C VAL A 171 2.48 -10.10 -16.42
N GLU A 172 3.66 -9.60 -16.77
CA GLU A 172 4.75 -9.33 -15.84
C GLU A 172 4.33 -8.34 -14.75
N ALA A 173 3.62 -7.25 -15.12
CA ALA A 173 3.10 -6.28 -14.15
C ALA A 173 2.14 -6.92 -13.16
N LEU A 174 1.24 -7.82 -13.64
CA LEU A 174 0.34 -8.58 -12.77
C LEU A 174 1.08 -9.58 -11.89
N GLU A 175 2.07 -10.32 -12.42
CA GLU A 175 2.87 -11.26 -11.65
C GLU A 175 3.63 -10.53 -10.52
N ASN A 176 4.25 -9.40 -10.82
CA ASN A 176 4.95 -8.58 -9.85
C ASN A 176 4.00 -8.06 -8.76
N PHE A 177 2.80 -7.61 -9.16
CA PHE A 177 1.79 -7.16 -8.21
C PHE A 177 1.37 -8.28 -7.25
N PHE A 178 1.03 -9.47 -7.78
CA PHE A 178 0.61 -10.59 -6.94
C PHE A 178 1.77 -11.21 -6.14
N ALA A 179 3.00 -11.18 -6.65
CA ALA A 179 4.17 -11.59 -5.89
C ALA A 179 4.40 -10.68 -4.68
N LYS A 180 4.28 -9.37 -4.89
CA LYS A 180 4.42 -8.37 -3.81
C LYS A 180 3.37 -8.54 -2.70
N GLN A 181 2.16 -9.00 -3.02
CA GLN A 181 1.11 -9.27 -2.02
C GLN A 181 1.43 -10.43 -1.06
N GLU A 182 2.40 -11.29 -1.37
CA GLU A 182 2.75 -12.48 -0.56
C GLU A 182 4.24 -12.52 -0.19
N ASP A 183 5.01 -11.47 -0.44
CA ASP A 183 6.46 -11.46 -0.23
C ASP A 183 6.90 -11.45 1.24
N LEU A 184 5.99 -11.14 2.16
CA LEU A 184 6.20 -11.26 3.60
C LEU A 184 5.49 -12.47 4.22
N LYS A 185 4.99 -13.41 3.40
CA LYS A 185 4.30 -14.60 3.89
C LYS A 185 5.20 -15.46 4.77
N GLY A 186 4.70 -15.78 5.97
CA GLY A 186 5.43 -16.55 6.97
C GLY A 186 6.49 -15.76 7.74
N LYS A 187 6.65 -14.46 7.47
CA LYS A 187 7.50 -13.57 8.25
C LYS A 187 6.73 -12.99 9.44
N LYS A 188 7.40 -12.84 10.57
CA LYS A 188 6.87 -12.23 11.80
C LYS A 188 7.46 -10.84 11.97
N VAL A 189 6.60 -9.83 12.07
CA VAL A 189 7.00 -8.43 12.17
C VAL A 189 6.42 -7.82 13.45
N MET A 190 7.29 -7.29 14.31
CA MET A 190 6.91 -6.52 15.49
C MET A 190 6.94 -5.04 15.15
N ILE A 191 5.87 -4.30 15.48
CA ILE A 191 5.76 -2.86 15.22
C ILE A 191 5.32 -2.15 16.50
N THR A 192 6.04 -1.10 16.90
CA THR A 192 5.58 -0.19 17.96
C THR A 192 4.89 1.03 17.35
N ALA A 193 3.78 1.47 17.92
CA ALA A 193 2.96 2.57 17.41
C ALA A 193 2.38 3.43 18.53
N GLY A 194 2.03 4.67 18.20
CA GLY A 194 1.39 5.59 19.14
C GLY A 194 2.37 6.26 20.11
N PRO A 195 1.86 7.07 21.05
CA PRO A 195 2.63 7.65 22.15
C PRO A 195 2.74 6.69 23.33
N THR A 196 3.64 6.98 24.29
CA THR A 196 3.51 6.48 25.66
C THR A 196 3.07 7.61 26.58
N TYR A 197 2.33 7.24 27.63
CA TYR A 197 1.84 8.14 28.66
C TYR A 197 2.46 7.79 30.00
N GLU A 198 3.29 8.69 30.51
CA GLU A 198 3.98 8.54 31.78
C GLU A 198 3.18 9.28 32.86
N LYS A 199 2.49 8.53 33.71
CA LYS A 199 1.56 9.08 34.70
C LYS A 199 2.26 9.98 35.72
N ILE A 200 1.73 11.17 35.91
CA ILE A 200 2.05 12.06 37.03
C ILE A 200 1.11 11.73 38.21
N ASP A 201 -0.18 11.56 37.90
CA ASP A 201 -1.25 11.17 38.83
C ASP A 201 -2.38 10.46 38.02
N PRO A 202 -3.50 10.02 38.63
CA PRO A 202 -4.58 9.35 37.89
C PRO A 202 -5.23 10.17 36.77
N VAL A 203 -4.92 11.46 36.65
CA VAL A 203 -5.56 12.37 35.70
C VAL A 203 -4.58 12.95 34.68
N ARG A 204 -3.30 13.11 35.04
CA ARG A 204 -2.29 13.80 34.22
C ARG A 204 -1.12 12.91 33.91
N PHE A 205 -0.55 13.12 32.72
CA PHE A 205 0.60 12.36 32.21
C PHE A 205 1.53 13.27 31.39
N ILE A 206 2.76 12.80 31.18
CA ILE A 206 3.71 13.29 30.20
C ILE A 206 3.62 12.37 28.99
N GLY A 207 3.56 12.91 27.78
CA GLY A 207 3.50 12.12 26.55
C GLY A 207 3.73 12.95 25.30
N ASN A 208 3.83 12.28 24.16
CA ASN A 208 4.07 12.88 22.85
C ASN A 208 2.78 13.04 22.04
N TYR A 209 2.77 13.96 21.08
CA TYR A 209 1.61 14.24 20.22
C TYR A 209 1.37 13.18 19.12
N SER A 210 1.93 11.98 19.23
CA SER A 210 1.77 10.93 18.23
C SER A 210 0.30 10.49 18.11
N SER A 211 -0.18 10.36 16.89
CA SER A 211 -1.51 9.81 16.60
C SER A 211 -1.49 8.30 16.31
N GLY A 212 -0.33 7.69 16.18
CA GLY A 212 -0.17 6.27 15.82
C GLY A 212 -0.35 5.94 14.34
N LYS A 213 -0.90 6.86 13.52
CA LYS A 213 -1.30 6.60 12.12
C LYS A 213 -0.21 5.92 11.28
N MET A 214 1.07 6.30 11.43
CA MET A 214 2.15 5.72 10.63
C MET A 214 2.41 4.26 11.01
N GLY A 215 2.50 3.94 12.30
CA GLY A 215 2.69 2.57 12.76
C GLY A 215 1.52 1.64 12.40
N TYR A 216 0.30 2.15 12.42
CA TYR A 216 -0.88 1.41 11.97
C TYR A 216 -0.86 1.16 10.46
N ALA A 217 -0.49 2.16 9.64
CA ALA A 217 -0.33 1.97 8.20
C ALA A 217 0.74 0.93 7.87
N LEU A 218 1.87 0.93 8.59
CA LEU A 218 2.91 -0.09 8.45
C LEU A 218 2.40 -1.49 8.81
N ALA A 219 1.61 -1.62 9.89
CA ALA A 219 1.03 -2.89 10.30
C ALA A 219 0.06 -3.43 9.26
N GLU A 220 -0.80 -2.58 8.70
CA GLU A 220 -1.74 -2.96 7.63
C GLU A 220 -1.00 -3.41 6.38
N VAL A 221 0.00 -2.65 5.90
CA VAL A 221 0.78 -3.02 4.70
C VAL A 221 1.55 -4.32 4.91
N CYS A 222 2.18 -4.54 6.08
CA CYS A 222 2.83 -5.82 6.38
C CYS A 222 1.86 -6.99 6.33
N ALA A 223 0.69 -6.85 6.94
CA ALA A 223 -0.33 -7.88 7.01
C ALA A 223 -0.98 -8.15 5.63
N GLU A 224 -1.25 -7.10 4.84
CA GLU A 224 -1.71 -7.20 3.44
C GLU A 224 -0.69 -7.97 2.56
N ARG A 225 0.61 -7.94 2.91
CA ARG A 225 1.70 -8.68 2.23
C ARG A 225 1.99 -10.05 2.86
N GLY A 226 1.10 -10.53 3.74
CA GLY A 226 1.12 -11.89 4.29
C GLY A 226 1.94 -12.08 5.57
N ALA A 227 2.50 -11.01 6.16
CA ALA A 227 3.19 -11.11 7.44
C ALA A 227 2.24 -11.38 8.62
N GLU A 228 2.75 -12.05 9.65
CA GLU A 228 2.15 -12.08 10.99
C GLU A 228 2.67 -10.87 11.78
N VAL A 229 1.78 -9.93 12.11
CA VAL A 229 2.17 -8.65 12.74
C VAL A 229 1.81 -8.64 14.22
N THR A 230 2.77 -8.35 15.08
CA THR A 230 2.53 -7.97 16.48
C THR A 230 2.62 -6.45 16.59
N LEU A 231 1.47 -5.78 16.74
CA LEU A 231 1.36 -4.33 16.87
C LEU A 231 1.27 -3.95 18.35
N ILE A 232 2.34 -3.36 18.89
CA ILE A 232 2.37 -2.85 20.27
C ILE A 232 1.99 -1.38 20.22
N SER A 233 0.79 -1.08 20.72
CA SER A 233 0.17 0.24 20.57
C SER A 233 0.09 0.97 21.90
N GLY A 234 0.68 2.15 21.97
CA GLY A 234 0.34 3.14 22.98
C GLY A 234 -1.08 3.68 22.77
N PRO A 235 -1.58 4.56 23.68
CA PRO A 235 -2.97 5.02 23.67
C PRO A 235 -3.30 5.85 22.41
N VAL A 236 -4.16 5.29 21.54
CA VAL A 236 -4.65 5.94 20.32
C VAL A 236 -6.09 5.53 20.01
N ASN A 237 -6.82 6.37 19.28
CA ASN A 237 -8.19 6.09 18.82
C ASN A 237 -8.18 5.48 17.40
N LEU A 238 -7.36 4.44 17.18
CA LEU A 238 -7.27 3.72 15.93
C LEU A 238 -7.60 2.24 16.16
N ASN A 239 -8.20 1.60 15.17
CA ASN A 239 -8.51 0.18 15.17
C ASN A 239 -7.84 -0.50 14.00
N VAL A 240 -7.54 -1.78 14.15
CA VAL A 240 -7.11 -2.69 13.08
C VAL A 240 -8.09 -3.85 13.01
N SER A 241 -8.41 -4.30 11.79
CA SER A 241 -9.34 -5.41 11.56
C SER A 241 -8.72 -6.58 10.80
N HIS A 242 -7.46 -6.46 10.36
CA HIS A 242 -6.80 -7.51 9.60
C HIS A 242 -6.49 -8.73 10.49
N PRO A 243 -6.84 -9.97 10.09
CA PRO A 243 -6.69 -11.17 10.92
C PRO A 243 -5.22 -11.49 11.29
N ASN A 244 -4.25 -11.07 10.48
CA ASN A 244 -2.83 -11.29 10.72
C ASN A 244 -2.21 -10.22 11.65
N ILE A 245 -3.00 -9.28 12.20
CA ILE A 245 -2.48 -8.28 13.15
C ILE A 245 -2.94 -8.64 14.55
N HIS A 246 -1.98 -8.96 15.40
CA HIS A 246 -2.19 -9.12 16.83
C HIS A 246 -1.79 -7.82 17.55
N ARG A 247 -2.78 -7.12 18.11
CA ARG A 247 -2.58 -5.86 18.82
C ARG A 247 -2.38 -6.11 20.31
N ILE A 248 -1.35 -5.48 20.88
CA ILE A 248 -1.05 -5.42 22.31
C ILE A 248 -1.14 -3.95 22.74
N ASP A 249 -2.10 -3.63 23.60
CA ASP A 249 -2.25 -2.28 24.13
C ASP A 249 -1.34 -2.08 25.34
N VAL A 250 -0.61 -0.97 25.34
CA VAL A 250 0.28 -0.54 26.42
C VAL A 250 0.04 0.94 26.72
N GLU A 251 0.43 1.40 27.90
CA GLU A 251 0.25 2.78 28.29
C GLU A 251 1.60 3.50 28.47
N SER A 252 2.56 2.86 29.16
CA SER A 252 3.85 3.48 29.48
C SER A 252 5.01 2.96 28.64
N ALA A 253 6.13 3.68 28.67
CA ALA A 253 7.39 3.27 28.05
C ALA A 253 7.89 1.93 28.57
N GLU A 254 7.75 1.67 29.89
CA GLU A 254 8.14 0.39 30.49
C GLU A 254 7.29 -0.77 29.96
N GLN A 255 5.96 -0.61 29.89
CA GLN A 255 5.08 -1.63 29.30
C GLN A 255 5.40 -1.88 27.84
N MET A 256 5.66 -0.81 27.06
CA MET A 256 6.06 -0.94 25.67
C MET A 256 7.40 -1.65 25.51
N TYR A 257 8.36 -1.38 26.40
CA TYR A 257 9.65 -2.05 26.40
C TYR A 257 9.50 -3.55 26.63
N GLN A 258 8.74 -3.96 27.66
CA GLN A 258 8.56 -5.38 27.99
C GLN A 258 7.86 -6.12 26.84
N ALA A 259 6.76 -5.55 26.31
CA ALA A 259 6.05 -6.14 25.18
C ALA A 259 6.91 -6.21 23.92
N ALA A 260 7.69 -5.15 23.62
CA ALA A 260 8.58 -5.13 22.47
C ALA A 260 9.73 -6.15 22.59
N LYS A 261 10.32 -6.30 23.76
CA LYS A 261 11.37 -7.28 24.01
C LYS A 261 10.88 -8.71 23.80
N GLU A 262 9.71 -9.04 24.34
CA GLU A 262 9.11 -10.36 24.20
C GLU A 262 8.75 -10.67 22.74
N ALA A 263 8.08 -9.75 22.06
CA ALA A 263 7.65 -9.91 20.67
C ALA A 263 8.85 -9.98 19.70
N TYR A 264 9.85 -9.10 19.87
CA TYR A 264 11.01 -9.05 18.98
C TYR A 264 11.90 -10.29 19.09
N ALA A 265 11.96 -10.92 20.26
CA ALA A 265 12.73 -12.17 20.44
C ALA A 265 12.33 -13.29 19.46
N GLN A 266 11.10 -13.26 18.96
CA GLN A 266 10.51 -14.24 18.02
C GLN A 266 10.22 -13.65 16.62
N ALA A 267 10.47 -12.36 16.41
CA ALA A 267 10.20 -11.70 15.14
C ALA A 267 11.40 -11.78 14.18
N ASP A 268 11.12 -11.77 12.88
CA ASP A 268 12.12 -11.63 11.82
C ASP A 268 12.54 -10.15 11.64
N ALA A 269 11.61 -9.24 11.93
CA ALA A 269 11.87 -7.80 11.87
C ALA A 269 11.13 -7.03 12.98
N GLY A 270 11.74 -5.94 13.44
CA GLY A 270 11.15 -4.97 14.35
C GLY A 270 11.14 -3.57 13.74
N ILE A 271 10.00 -2.87 13.80
CA ILE A 271 9.85 -1.49 13.35
C ILE A 271 9.47 -0.61 14.54
N LEU A 272 10.36 0.27 14.95
CA LEU A 272 10.19 1.14 16.10
C LEU A 272 9.63 2.50 15.64
N CYS A 273 8.31 2.60 15.51
CA CYS A 273 7.60 3.78 15.01
C CYS A 273 6.86 4.55 16.13
N ALA A 274 6.84 4.04 17.36
CA ALA A 274 6.22 4.72 18.50
C ALA A 274 6.98 5.99 18.90
N ALA A 275 6.26 6.98 19.40
CA ALA A 275 6.81 8.16 20.04
C ALA A 275 6.87 7.92 21.56
N VAL A 276 7.91 7.22 21.99
CA VAL A 276 8.15 6.90 23.40
C VAL A 276 8.62 8.14 24.15
N ALA A 277 8.10 8.36 25.35
CA ALA A 277 8.58 9.44 26.22
C ALA A 277 9.98 9.12 26.73
N ASP A 278 10.93 10.06 26.61
CA ASP A 278 12.31 9.88 27.07
C ASP A 278 12.43 9.92 28.61
N PHE A 279 11.45 10.50 29.28
CA PHE A 279 11.44 10.70 30.72
C PHE A 279 10.09 10.32 31.33
N THR A 280 10.14 9.74 32.54
CA THR A 280 8.98 9.39 33.37
C THR A 280 9.12 10.03 34.75
N PRO A 281 8.04 10.38 35.49
CA PRO A 281 8.13 10.83 36.87
C PRO A 281 8.84 9.78 37.74
N GLU A 282 9.72 10.24 38.64
CA GLU A 282 10.35 9.37 39.62
C GLU A 282 9.33 8.71 40.57
N GLN A 283 8.27 9.45 40.89
CA GLN A 283 7.15 9.04 41.72
C GLN A 283 5.83 9.42 41.06
N THR A 284 4.90 8.51 40.99
CA THR A 284 3.53 8.72 40.54
C THR A 284 2.64 8.91 41.77
N ALA A 285 1.81 9.94 41.81
CA ALA A 285 0.89 10.18 42.89
C ALA A 285 -0.35 9.27 42.79
N ASP A 286 -0.75 8.60 43.84
CA ASP A 286 -1.95 7.71 43.88
C ASP A 286 -3.26 8.51 43.77
N HIS A 287 -3.23 9.79 44.10
CA HIS A 287 -4.36 10.70 44.06
C HIS A 287 -4.06 11.92 43.20
N LYS A 288 -5.12 12.53 42.62
CA LYS A 288 -4.99 13.77 41.87
C LYS A 288 -4.33 14.85 42.72
N ILE A 289 -3.18 15.35 42.27
CA ILE A 289 -2.46 16.45 42.91
C ILE A 289 -3.35 17.71 42.89
N LYS A 290 -3.70 18.26 44.04
CA LYS A 290 -4.47 19.48 44.13
C LYS A 290 -3.60 20.69 43.84
N ARG A 291 -4.22 21.73 43.25
CA ARG A 291 -3.53 23.00 43.03
C ARG A 291 -3.33 23.70 44.37
N GLU A 292 -2.08 23.93 44.69
CA GLU A 292 -1.66 24.77 45.82
C GLU A 292 -1.20 26.14 45.33
N LYS A 293 -0.72 26.98 46.25
CA LYS A 293 -0.25 28.35 45.90
C LYS A 293 1.14 28.32 45.26
N ASP A 294 1.91 27.25 45.50
CA ASP A 294 3.29 27.13 45.05
C ASP A 294 3.38 26.40 43.73
N ASP A 295 4.54 26.46 43.06
CA ASP A 295 4.83 25.75 41.82
C ASP A 295 4.86 24.23 42.03
N LEU A 296 4.33 23.48 41.09
CA LEU A 296 4.47 22.02 41.07
C LEU A 296 5.82 21.64 40.44
N VAL A 297 6.72 21.10 41.23
CA VAL A 297 8.00 20.59 40.76
C VAL A 297 7.92 19.07 40.59
N LEU A 298 8.18 18.61 39.37
CA LEU A 298 8.24 17.19 39.03
C LEU A 298 9.70 16.77 38.81
N ARG A 299 10.15 15.76 39.55
CA ARG A 299 11.42 15.10 39.26
C ARG A 299 11.17 13.98 38.24
N LEU A 300 11.99 13.97 37.20
CA LEU A 300 11.90 13.02 36.11
C LEU A 300 13.16 12.17 36.06
N LYS A 301 12.98 10.88 35.74
CA LYS A 301 14.08 9.95 35.45
C LYS A 301 13.98 9.48 34.00
N PRO A 302 15.11 9.12 33.34
CA PRO A 302 15.09 8.54 32.00
C PRO A 302 14.28 7.24 31.96
N THR A 303 13.56 7.04 30.85
CA THR A 303 12.92 5.75 30.53
C THR A 303 13.93 4.79 29.90
N GLN A 304 13.55 3.52 29.78
CA GLN A 304 14.37 2.52 29.11
C GLN A 304 14.47 2.83 27.61
N ASP A 305 15.68 2.89 27.05
CA ASP A 305 15.89 3.04 25.60
C ASP A 305 15.60 1.71 24.89
N ILE A 306 14.35 1.54 24.42
CA ILE A 306 13.86 0.34 23.74
C ILE A 306 14.73 0.00 22.53
N ALA A 307 15.05 1.02 21.73
CA ALA A 307 15.83 0.85 20.51
C ALA A 307 17.26 0.34 20.79
N ALA A 308 17.92 0.93 21.78
CA ALA A 308 19.26 0.49 22.16
C ALA A 308 19.26 -0.92 22.77
N ALA A 309 18.25 -1.26 23.57
CA ALA A 309 18.12 -2.58 24.17
C ALA A 309 17.89 -3.66 23.10
N LEU A 310 16.93 -3.46 22.18
CA LEU A 310 16.65 -4.42 21.12
C LEU A 310 17.81 -4.54 20.12
N GLY A 311 18.47 -3.42 19.78
CA GLY A 311 19.64 -3.43 18.90
C GLY A 311 20.83 -4.20 19.46
N LYS A 312 21.00 -4.23 20.81
CA LYS A 312 22.02 -5.03 21.50
C LYS A 312 21.70 -6.53 21.48
N GLU A 313 20.42 -6.88 21.59
CA GLU A 313 19.94 -8.28 21.61
C GLU A 313 19.63 -8.83 20.21
N LYS A 314 19.74 -8.00 19.15
CA LYS A 314 19.44 -8.35 17.76
C LYS A 314 20.24 -9.56 17.27
N LYS A 315 19.55 -10.59 16.78
CA LYS A 315 20.16 -11.77 16.17
C LYS A 315 20.58 -11.51 14.73
N PRO A 316 21.55 -12.27 14.15
CA PRO A 316 22.05 -12.03 12.80
C PRO A 316 21.01 -12.04 11.66
N HIS A 317 19.92 -12.81 11.83
CA HIS A 317 18.84 -12.92 10.86
C HIS A 317 17.72 -11.88 11.06
N GLN A 318 17.75 -11.14 12.17
CA GLN A 318 16.72 -10.16 12.49
C GLN A 318 17.04 -8.79 11.92
N LEU A 319 16.02 -8.10 11.45
CA LEU A 319 16.09 -6.70 11.05
C LEU A 319 15.50 -5.79 12.13
N LEU A 320 16.08 -4.61 12.29
CA LEU A 320 15.59 -3.59 13.20
C LEU A 320 15.56 -2.24 12.47
N VAL A 321 14.37 -1.64 12.39
CA VAL A 321 14.12 -0.37 11.73
C VAL A 321 13.75 0.69 12.77
N GLY A 322 14.43 1.84 12.71
CA GLY A 322 14.13 2.97 13.58
C GLY A 322 13.44 4.11 12.85
N PHE A 323 12.74 4.95 13.62
CA PHE A 323 12.24 6.23 13.16
C PHE A 323 13.02 7.35 13.85
N ALA A 324 13.30 8.42 13.10
CA ALA A 324 13.90 9.64 13.61
C ALA A 324 13.04 10.83 13.19
N LEU A 325 12.74 11.70 14.13
CA LEU A 325 12.10 12.97 13.90
C LEU A 325 13.06 14.04 14.44
N GLU A 326 13.70 14.78 13.57
CA GLU A 326 14.76 15.73 13.92
C GLU A 326 14.39 17.12 13.40
N THR A 327 15.05 18.14 13.94
CA THR A 327 14.84 19.55 13.57
C THR A 327 16.11 20.23 13.05
N ASN A 328 17.28 19.73 13.43
CA ASN A 328 18.59 20.25 13.05
C ASN A 328 19.55 19.10 12.78
N ASP A 329 20.47 19.26 11.82
CA ASP A 329 21.48 18.26 11.43
C ASP A 329 20.91 16.85 11.27
N GLU A 330 19.71 16.78 10.66
CA GLU A 330 18.79 15.64 10.65
C GLU A 330 19.48 14.36 10.17
N ILE A 331 20.21 14.42 9.05
CA ILE A 331 20.90 13.27 8.46
C ILE A 331 22.01 12.76 9.36
N LEU A 332 22.83 13.66 9.91
CA LEU A 332 23.93 13.30 10.80
C LEU A 332 23.42 12.62 12.08
N HIS A 333 22.38 13.17 12.69
CA HIS A 333 21.76 12.58 13.88
C HIS A 333 21.15 11.21 13.59
N ALA A 334 20.49 11.03 12.43
CA ALA A 334 19.93 9.75 12.04
C ALA A 334 21.03 8.71 11.76
N GLN A 335 22.13 9.08 11.09
CA GLN A 335 23.29 8.20 10.87
C GLN A 335 23.94 7.77 12.21
N ASN A 336 24.10 8.68 13.16
CA ASN A 336 24.62 8.37 14.49
C ASN A 336 23.69 7.40 15.25
N LYS A 337 22.35 7.59 15.15
CA LYS A 337 21.37 6.67 15.72
C LYS A 337 21.42 5.30 15.06
N LEU A 338 21.58 5.24 13.72
CA LEU A 338 21.69 4.01 12.94
C LEU A 338 22.79 3.09 13.51
N VAL A 339 23.98 3.66 13.70
CA VAL A 339 25.14 2.90 14.19
C VAL A 339 24.99 2.56 15.67
N ARG A 340 24.69 3.56 16.52
CA ARG A 340 24.64 3.40 17.97
C ARG A 340 23.57 2.41 18.42
N LYS A 341 22.42 2.36 17.73
CA LYS A 341 21.28 1.49 18.06
C LYS A 341 21.21 0.23 17.21
N ASN A 342 22.24 -0.03 16.37
CA ASN A 342 22.35 -1.20 15.51
C ASN A 342 21.12 -1.42 14.58
N PHE A 343 20.57 -0.33 14.02
CA PHE A 343 19.52 -0.41 13.03
C PHE A 343 20.06 -0.86 11.68
N ASP A 344 19.22 -1.50 10.87
CA ASP A 344 19.51 -1.84 9.49
C ASP A 344 19.25 -0.65 8.56
N PHE A 345 18.18 0.10 8.84
CA PHE A 345 17.93 1.42 8.27
C PHE A 345 17.08 2.28 9.21
N ILE A 346 17.08 3.59 8.96
CA ILE A 346 16.26 4.57 9.67
C ILE A 346 15.36 5.31 8.70
N VAL A 347 14.13 5.50 9.10
CA VAL A 347 13.16 6.37 8.42
C VAL A 347 13.23 7.74 9.10
N LEU A 348 13.82 8.71 8.40
CA LEU A 348 13.94 10.08 8.85
C LEU A 348 12.73 10.89 8.36
N ASN A 349 12.04 11.55 9.30
CA ASN A 349 11.03 12.57 9.05
C ASN A 349 11.57 13.93 9.47
N SER A 350 11.27 14.99 8.71
CA SER A 350 11.58 16.34 9.06
C SER A 350 10.34 17.11 9.51
N LEU A 351 10.44 17.83 10.62
CA LEU A 351 9.40 18.78 11.04
C LEU A 351 9.39 20.06 10.19
N ASN A 352 10.44 20.31 9.41
CA ASN A 352 10.56 21.46 8.52
C ASN A 352 9.73 21.30 7.24
N ASP A 353 9.30 20.05 6.89
CA ASP A 353 8.48 19.77 5.73
C ASP A 353 6.99 20.05 6.01
N LYS A 354 6.41 21.02 5.31
CA LYS A 354 4.96 21.30 5.39
C LYS A 354 4.15 20.08 4.96
N GLY A 355 3.25 19.61 5.82
CA GLY A 355 2.41 18.42 5.57
C GLY A 355 3.01 17.10 6.06
N ALA A 356 4.24 17.11 6.58
CA ALA A 356 4.83 15.98 7.29
C ALA A 356 4.72 16.17 8.81
N GLY A 357 4.57 15.08 9.57
CA GLY A 357 4.58 15.11 11.02
C GLY A 357 3.41 14.41 11.70
N PHE A 358 3.29 14.66 13.02
CA PHE A 358 2.22 14.11 13.85
C PHE A 358 0.85 14.64 13.41
N ARG A 359 -0.19 13.86 13.39
CA ARG A 359 -1.59 14.22 13.01
C ARG A 359 -1.88 14.49 11.54
N CYS A 360 -0.88 14.67 10.64
CA CYS A 360 -1.12 14.76 9.20
C CYS A 360 -1.46 13.40 8.60
N ASP A 361 -2.20 13.38 7.48
CA ASP A 361 -2.47 12.14 6.72
C ASP A 361 -1.38 11.85 5.68
N THR A 362 -0.51 12.82 5.44
CA THR A 362 0.65 12.74 4.56
C THR A 362 1.96 12.65 5.35
N ASN A 363 3.02 12.19 4.70
CA ASN A 363 4.37 12.21 5.23
C ASN A 363 5.39 12.32 4.09
N LYS A 364 6.57 12.88 4.41
CA LYS A 364 7.76 12.92 3.55
C LYS A 364 8.90 12.31 4.32
N ILE A 365 9.58 11.33 3.74
CA ILE A 365 10.61 10.56 4.41
C ILE A 365 11.90 10.50 3.61
N THR A 366 13.00 10.27 4.33
CA THR A 366 14.26 9.82 3.75
C THR A 366 14.66 8.52 4.45
N ILE A 367 14.91 7.45 3.70
CA ILE A 367 15.47 6.22 4.23
C ILE A 367 16.98 6.36 4.28
N ILE A 368 17.57 6.17 5.45
CA ILE A 368 19.01 6.26 5.70
C ILE A 368 19.56 4.88 6.03
N GLU A 369 20.56 4.48 5.28
CA GLU A 369 21.32 3.24 5.40
C GLU A 369 22.80 3.53 5.68
N ARG A 370 23.57 2.48 5.99
CA ARG A 370 25.03 2.62 6.18
C ARG A 370 25.79 3.12 4.93
N GLN A 371 25.23 2.89 3.74
CA GLN A 371 25.88 3.15 2.45
C GLN A 371 25.22 4.29 1.64
N GLY A 372 24.24 4.99 2.22
CA GLY A 372 23.57 6.09 1.52
C GLY A 372 22.22 6.47 2.07
N GLU A 373 21.56 7.36 1.35
CA GLU A 373 20.24 7.86 1.67
C GLU A 373 19.34 7.86 0.43
N THR A 374 18.06 7.58 0.62
CA THR A 374 17.05 7.59 -0.44
C THR A 374 15.88 8.49 -0.02
N PRO A 375 15.74 9.68 -0.61
CA PRO A 375 14.61 10.56 -0.34
C PRO A 375 13.37 10.12 -1.10
N TYR A 376 12.20 10.27 -0.47
CA TYR A 376 10.89 10.03 -1.04
C TYR A 376 10.06 11.32 -1.05
N PRO A 377 9.21 11.54 -2.05
CA PRO A 377 8.34 12.71 -2.10
C PRO A 377 7.26 12.66 -1.02
N LEU A 378 6.57 13.80 -0.81
CA LEU A 378 5.39 13.86 0.06
C LEU A 378 4.27 12.97 -0.52
N LYS A 379 3.80 12.01 0.27
CA LYS A 379 2.76 11.03 -0.08
C LYS A 379 1.79 10.81 1.07
N GLY A 380 0.69 10.10 0.81
CA GLY A 380 -0.19 9.56 1.85
C GLY A 380 0.55 8.55 2.75
N LYS A 381 0.16 8.45 4.02
CA LYS A 381 0.85 7.55 4.97
C LYS A 381 0.83 6.08 4.57
N LYS A 382 -0.20 5.62 3.85
CA LYS A 382 -0.24 4.25 3.33
C LYS A 382 0.84 4.04 2.25
N GLU A 383 0.96 4.97 1.31
CA GLU A 383 1.99 4.91 0.25
C GLU A 383 3.41 5.00 0.84
N VAL A 384 3.61 5.82 1.88
CA VAL A 384 4.88 5.89 2.60
C VAL A 384 5.16 4.57 3.34
N ALA A 385 4.14 3.94 3.92
CA ALA A 385 4.29 2.62 4.52
C ALA A 385 4.69 1.57 3.47
N GLU A 386 4.12 1.62 2.27
CA GLU A 386 4.52 0.74 1.15
C GLU A 386 6.00 0.93 0.79
N ASP A 387 6.48 2.16 0.65
CA ASP A 387 7.89 2.45 0.37
C ASP A 387 8.83 1.86 1.46
N ILE A 388 8.46 2.01 2.73
CA ILE A 388 9.24 1.47 3.87
C ILE A 388 9.22 -0.06 3.86
N ILE A 389 8.07 -0.68 3.63
CA ILE A 389 7.93 -2.14 3.63
C ILE A 389 8.55 -2.75 2.37
N ASP A 390 8.58 -2.05 1.23
CA ASP A 390 9.34 -2.45 0.05
C ASP A 390 10.83 -2.57 0.39
N LYS A 391 11.37 -1.57 1.10
CA LYS A 391 12.76 -1.60 1.56
C LYS A 391 12.99 -2.75 2.54
N LEU A 392 12.10 -2.93 3.53
CA LEU A 392 12.20 -4.03 4.49
C LEU A 392 12.20 -5.39 3.79
N ALA A 393 11.24 -5.63 2.88
CA ALA A 393 11.12 -6.89 2.14
C ALA A 393 12.36 -7.19 1.29
N SER A 394 12.96 -6.16 0.68
CA SER A 394 14.17 -6.32 -0.14
C SER A 394 15.39 -6.83 0.64
N ILE A 395 15.39 -6.72 1.98
CA ILE A 395 16.50 -7.13 2.86
C ILE A 395 16.15 -8.41 3.64
N LEU A 396 14.87 -8.70 3.80
CA LEU A 396 14.36 -9.78 4.68
C LEU A 396 14.40 -11.17 4.04
N HIS A 397 14.92 -11.31 2.83
CA HIS A 397 15.00 -12.57 2.06
C HIS A 397 16.16 -13.45 2.45
#